data_fb3b4f13bdd1b27daf705acd6768bb90
#
_entry.id   fb3b4f13bdd1b27daf705acd6768bb90
#
_cell.length_a   1.000
_cell.length_b   1.000
_cell.length_c   1.000
_cell.angle_alpha   90.00
_cell.angle_beta   90.00
_cell.angle_gamma   90.00
#
_symmetry.space_group_name_H-M   'P 1'
#
loop_
_entity.id
_entity.type
_entity.pdbx_description
1 polymer ?
#
loop_
_entity_poly.entity_id
_entity_poly.type
_entity_poly.pdbx_seq_one_letter_code
_entity_poly.pdbx_strand_id
1 'polypeptide(L)'
;MNYKPHFFIFFWLVLIFLGGCITTPKILFEDPVDTKNKRISIQEKKTFSFEQAGVYFSNDFLGARLNNVIKKNDTSFIISILPENQPINPSPFYAFEVWSRTPKKIVLEFNYPEGYKHRYIPKILSDGKWLISDSTSFQELNNKYILKLSLDNKPIIVSGQELNNSEIVYSWVNEVIDGKENYVSFNKIGKSKLKRPFMVIDINKGNPREKPVVVLITRQHPPEVTGYLAFKSYLSTILDESDLSSAFLEKFRVLAFPLMNPDGVDLGHWRHNAGGIDLNRDWSAYNQKEIKTTVDFISKTLKENNSQLVLGIDFHSTFYDVFYTNEERASTSMPYFLDNWFSSLEENIPNYEVNEQPSVSKQPVSKGWFLNAHKAVGIVYEIGDNTPRDRIQLIGKESALSMMKIMLN
;
A
#
# COMPACT_ATOMS: atom_id res chain seq x y z
N MET A 1 -37.15 -76.08 21.00
CA MET A 1 -37.34 -74.60 20.81
C MET A 1 -35.95 -73.99 20.61
N ASN A 2 -35.55 -73.73 19.36
CA ASN A 2 -34.25 -73.21 19.03
C ASN A 2 -34.37 -71.68 18.72
N TYR A 3 -33.82 -70.85 19.57
CA TYR A 3 -33.66 -69.43 19.31
C TYR A 3 -32.35 -69.20 18.53
N LYS A 4 -32.45 -68.60 17.36
CA LYS A 4 -31.31 -68.00 16.60
C LYS A 4 -31.23 -66.50 16.93
N PRO A 5 -30.06 -65.97 17.28
CA PRO A 5 -29.89 -64.49 17.42
C PRO A 5 -29.63 -63.89 16.06
N HIS A 6 -30.40 -62.82 15.73
CA HIS A 6 -30.15 -61.94 14.59
C HIS A 6 -29.10 -60.94 14.98
N PHE A 7 -27.94 -60.99 14.33
CA PHE A 7 -26.91 -59.95 14.40
C PHE A 7 -27.30 -58.79 13.46
N PHE A 8 -27.65 -57.63 14.00
CA PHE A 8 -27.77 -56.38 13.27
C PHE A 8 -26.37 -55.76 13.13
N ILE A 9 -25.81 -55.75 11.91
CA ILE A 9 -24.58 -55.00 11.58
C ILE A 9 -24.98 -53.58 11.25
N PHE A 10 -24.66 -52.63 12.17
CA PHE A 10 -24.77 -51.23 11.93
C PHE A 10 -23.59 -50.77 11.08
N PHE A 11 -23.83 -50.46 9.81
CA PHE A 11 -22.84 -49.82 8.94
C PHE A 11 -22.78 -48.32 9.27
N TRP A 12 -21.73 -47.88 9.96
CA TRP A 12 -21.41 -46.48 10.11
C TRP A 12 -20.80 -45.95 8.81
N LEU A 13 -21.56 -45.16 8.03
CA LEU A 13 -21.05 -44.43 6.90
C LEU A 13 -20.25 -43.21 7.45
N VAL A 14 -18.92 -43.36 7.51
CA VAL A 14 -18.02 -42.25 7.77
C VAL A 14 -17.93 -41.39 6.50
N LEU A 15 -18.67 -40.30 6.45
CA LEU A 15 -18.51 -39.24 5.45
C LEU A 15 -17.18 -38.55 5.71
N ILE A 16 -16.13 -38.99 5.02
CA ILE A 16 -14.85 -38.25 4.96
C ILE A 16 -15.10 -37.00 4.09
N PHE A 17 -15.31 -35.86 4.74
CA PHE A 17 -15.20 -34.59 4.07
C PHE A 17 -13.72 -34.37 3.68
N LEU A 18 -13.39 -34.73 2.43
CA LEU A 18 -12.14 -34.30 1.80
C LEU A 18 -12.24 -32.75 1.61
N GLY A 19 -11.83 -32.05 2.62
CA GLY A 19 -11.53 -30.62 2.51
C GLY A 19 -10.37 -30.46 1.53
N GLY A 20 -10.66 -30.40 0.23
CA GLY A 20 -9.67 -30.09 -0.78
C GLY A 20 -9.04 -28.75 -0.47
N CYS A 21 -7.74 -28.72 -0.16
CA CYS A 21 -6.96 -27.49 -0.13
C CYS A 21 -7.22 -26.74 -1.44
N ILE A 22 -7.79 -25.55 -1.35
CA ILE A 22 -7.92 -24.65 -2.50
C ILE A 22 -6.51 -24.19 -2.84
N THR A 23 -5.87 -24.88 -3.77
CA THR A 23 -4.60 -24.39 -4.32
C THR A 23 -4.94 -23.33 -5.37
N THR A 24 -4.65 -22.07 -5.07
CA THR A 24 -4.75 -21.01 -6.05
C THR A 24 -3.82 -21.31 -7.22
N PRO A 25 -4.30 -21.36 -8.47
CA PRO A 25 -3.47 -21.69 -9.61
C PRO A 25 -2.35 -20.65 -9.78
N LYS A 26 -1.13 -21.14 -9.99
CA LYS A 26 0.00 -20.26 -10.35
C LYS A 26 -0.20 -19.74 -11.76
N ILE A 27 -0.09 -18.44 -11.93
CA ILE A 27 -0.12 -17.79 -13.23
C ILE A 27 1.29 -17.71 -13.78
N LEU A 28 1.48 -18.12 -15.03
CA LEU A 28 2.78 -18.02 -15.69
C LEU A 28 2.94 -16.63 -16.31
N PHE A 29 4.09 -16.03 -16.08
CA PHE A 29 4.52 -14.79 -16.71
C PHE A 29 5.76 -15.06 -17.55
N GLU A 30 5.99 -14.23 -18.58
CA GLU A 30 7.09 -14.37 -19.52
C GLU A 30 8.46 -14.24 -18.81
N ASP A 31 8.57 -13.24 -17.91
CA ASP A 31 9.77 -12.95 -17.13
C ASP A 31 9.54 -13.30 -15.64
N PRO A 32 9.69 -14.55 -15.22
CA PRO A 32 9.49 -14.95 -13.84
C PRO A 32 10.56 -14.33 -12.94
N VAL A 33 10.15 -13.96 -11.71
CA VAL A 33 11.05 -13.36 -10.70
C VAL A 33 11.20 -14.32 -9.52
N ASP A 34 12.43 -14.51 -9.04
CA ASP A 34 12.66 -15.25 -7.78
C ASP A 34 12.29 -14.39 -6.58
N THR A 35 11.17 -14.74 -5.96
CA THR A 35 10.59 -14.04 -4.80
C THR A 35 10.75 -14.83 -3.49
N LYS A 36 11.68 -15.79 -3.43
CA LYS A 36 12.07 -16.44 -2.18
C LYS A 36 12.68 -15.40 -1.22
N ASN A 37 12.47 -15.62 0.08
CA ASN A 37 12.99 -14.72 1.11
C ASN A 37 14.48 -14.42 0.94
N LYS A 38 14.83 -13.14 1.03
CA LYS A 38 16.20 -12.61 1.09
C LYS A 38 16.46 -12.01 2.47
N ARG A 39 17.73 -11.91 2.83
CA ARG A 39 18.13 -11.28 4.09
C ARG A 39 17.87 -9.78 4.02
N ILE A 40 17.38 -9.21 5.11
CA ILE A 40 17.26 -7.76 5.32
C ILE A 40 18.13 -7.31 6.48
N SER A 41 18.49 -6.03 6.48
CA SER A 41 19.09 -5.35 7.63
C SER A 41 18.01 -4.58 8.37
N ILE A 42 17.84 -4.88 9.64
CA ILE A 42 16.96 -4.13 10.55
C ILE A 42 17.82 -3.09 11.25
N GLN A 43 17.41 -1.82 11.18
CA GLN A 43 18.11 -0.75 11.89
C GLN A 43 17.91 -0.89 13.41
N GLU A 44 18.94 -0.55 14.17
CA GLU A 44 18.85 -0.43 15.61
C GLU A 44 18.01 0.79 15.99
N LYS A 45 17.02 0.61 16.85
CA LYS A 45 16.18 1.70 17.39
C LYS A 45 16.91 2.37 18.55
N LYS A 46 17.17 3.69 18.43
CA LYS A 46 17.93 4.44 19.44
C LYS A 46 17.81 5.95 19.29
N THR A 47 18.27 6.64 20.31
CA THR A 47 18.55 8.08 20.28
C THR A 47 20.05 8.31 20.07
N PHE A 48 20.40 9.13 19.08
CA PHE A 48 21.76 9.63 18.85
C PHE A 48 21.92 10.93 19.62
N SER A 49 22.78 10.96 20.64
CA SER A 49 22.96 12.08 21.54
C SER A 49 24.27 12.78 21.30
N PHE A 50 24.22 14.08 20.99
CA PHE A 50 25.38 14.95 20.85
C PHE A 50 25.37 15.98 21.97
N GLU A 51 25.71 15.54 23.19
CA GLU A 51 25.56 16.30 24.43
C GLU A 51 26.24 17.68 24.40
N GLN A 52 27.46 17.75 23.87
CA GLN A 52 28.20 19.02 23.76
C GLN A 52 27.54 20.00 22.81
N ALA A 53 26.94 19.50 21.71
CA ALA A 53 26.18 20.32 20.77
C ALA A 53 24.74 20.60 21.27
N GLY A 54 24.26 19.84 22.26
CA GLY A 54 22.87 19.90 22.73
C GLY A 54 21.85 19.52 21.66
N VAL A 55 22.21 18.60 20.75
CA VAL A 55 21.35 18.15 19.63
C VAL A 55 21.15 16.64 19.72
N TYR A 56 19.93 16.20 19.45
CA TYR A 56 19.51 14.81 19.59
C TYR A 56 18.71 14.40 18.36
N PHE A 57 18.85 13.14 17.96
CA PHE A 57 18.06 12.50 16.89
C PHE A 57 17.53 11.17 17.40
N SER A 58 16.32 10.77 16.97
CA SER A 58 15.75 9.47 17.31
C SER A 58 15.14 8.79 16.10
N ASN A 59 15.30 7.47 16.02
CA ASN A 59 14.60 6.59 15.11
C ASN A 59 13.70 5.61 15.88
N ASP A 60 13.40 5.85 17.14
CA ASP A 60 12.69 4.92 18.02
C ASP A 60 11.16 5.12 17.97
N PHE A 61 10.61 5.02 16.75
CA PHE A 61 9.16 4.99 16.51
C PHE A 61 8.85 4.15 15.27
N LEU A 62 7.57 3.80 15.08
CA LEU A 62 7.11 3.02 13.92
C LEU A 62 7.19 3.85 12.63
N GLY A 63 7.80 3.27 11.61
CA GLY A 63 8.01 3.92 10.32
C GLY A 63 9.29 4.78 10.24
N ALA A 64 10.06 4.90 11.32
CA ALA A 64 11.33 5.62 11.30
C ALA A 64 12.39 4.93 10.43
N ARG A 65 13.21 5.74 9.76
CA ARG A 65 14.40 5.32 9.01
C ARG A 65 15.52 6.32 9.20
N LEU A 66 16.49 5.99 10.03
CA LEU A 66 17.73 6.73 10.30
C LEU A 66 18.77 5.71 10.74
N ASN A 67 19.77 5.46 9.91
CA ASN A 67 20.74 4.40 10.17
C ASN A 67 21.94 4.91 10.98
N ASN A 68 22.38 6.15 10.75
CA ASN A 68 23.44 6.76 11.51
C ASN A 68 23.41 8.30 11.42
N VAL A 69 24.00 8.95 12.42
CA VAL A 69 24.23 10.41 12.44
C VAL A 69 25.70 10.66 12.75
N ILE A 70 26.36 11.49 11.94
CA ILE A 70 27.77 11.89 12.14
C ILE A 70 27.81 13.40 12.38
N LYS A 71 28.34 13.83 13.50
CA LYS A 71 28.54 15.24 13.80
C LYS A 71 29.77 15.76 13.05
N LYS A 72 29.59 16.80 12.22
CA LYS A 72 30.70 17.57 11.60
C LYS A 72 31.18 18.70 12.51
N ASN A 73 30.23 19.39 13.13
CA ASN A 73 30.46 20.42 14.15
C ASN A 73 29.17 20.59 14.98
N ASP A 74 29.08 21.59 15.87
CA ASP A 74 27.95 21.77 16.79
C ASP A 74 26.63 22.17 16.13
N THR A 75 26.65 22.48 14.84
CA THR A 75 25.47 22.88 14.07
C THR A 75 25.32 22.13 12.74
N SER A 76 26.20 21.20 12.42
CA SER A 76 26.19 20.49 11.15
C SER A 76 26.34 18.97 11.34
N PHE A 77 25.42 18.19 10.71
CA PHE A 77 25.33 16.74 10.87
C PHE A 77 25.14 16.04 9.53
N ILE A 78 25.71 14.85 9.37
CA ILE A 78 25.45 13.95 8.24
C ILE A 78 24.46 12.90 8.69
N ILE A 79 23.36 12.77 7.92
CA ILE A 79 22.28 11.81 8.15
C ILE A 79 22.46 10.65 7.17
N SER A 80 22.82 9.47 7.69
CA SER A 80 23.01 8.27 6.87
C SER A 80 21.75 7.45 6.77
N ILE A 81 21.29 7.20 5.55
CA ILE A 81 20.07 6.46 5.23
C ILE A 81 20.43 5.28 4.33
N LEU A 82 20.16 4.06 4.80
CA LEU A 82 20.47 2.82 4.09
C LEU A 82 19.19 2.05 3.73
N PRO A 83 19.16 1.30 2.63
CA PRO A 83 18.05 0.40 2.32
C PRO A 83 18.01 -0.81 3.26
N GLU A 84 16.91 -1.51 3.29
CA GLU A 84 16.74 -2.76 4.01
C GLU A 84 17.57 -3.91 3.42
N ASN A 85 17.79 -3.93 2.12
CA ASN A 85 18.67 -4.86 1.39
C ASN A 85 18.98 -4.34 -0.02
N GLN A 86 19.74 -5.11 -0.79
CA GLN A 86 20.11 -4.84 -2.18
C GLN A 86 20.09 -6.13 -3.02
N PRO A 87 19.88 -6.06 -4.36
CA PRO A 87 19.54 -4.86 -5.13
C PRO A 87 18.11 -4.38 -4.84
N ILE A 88 17.87 -3.07 -4.97
CA ILE A 88 16.57 -2.44 -4.70
C ILE A 88 16.36 -1.25 -5.64
N ASN A 89 15.11 -1.04 -6.08
CA ASN A 89 14.77 0.19 -6.77
C ASN A 89 14.97 1.40 -5.85
N PRO A 90 15.52 2.51 -6.37
CA PRO A 90 15.83 3.68 -5.56
C PRO A 90 14.55 4.40 -5.11
N SER A 91 14.17 4.15 -3.87
CA SER A 91 13.10 4.88 -3.17
C SER A 91 13.60 5.30 -1.78
N PRO A 92 14.69 6.10 -1.68
CA PRO A 92 15.36 6.41 -0.42
C PRO A 92 14.45 7.14 0.56
N PHE A 93 13.72 6.39 1.36
CA PHE A 93 12.85 6.89 2.40
C PHE A 93 13.65 7.14 3.67
N TYR A 94 13.27 8.17 4.40
CA TYR A 94 13.80 8.53 5.71
C TYR A 94 12.68 9.08 6.59
N ALA A 95 12.79 8.85 7.90
CA ALA A 95 11.95 9.47 8.91
C ALA A 95 12.66 9.41 10.26
N PHE A 96 12.79 10.52 10.95
CA PHE A 96 13.46 10.61 12.25
C PHE A 96 12.96 11.83 13.03
N GLU A 97 13.03 11.73 14.36
CA GLU A 97 12.86 12.89 15.23
C GLU A 97 14.19 13.63 15.39
N VAL A 98 14.11 14.96 15.57
CA VAL A 98 15.26 15.81 15.90
C VAL A 98 14.81 16.97 16.79
N TRP A 99 15.65 17.29 17.80
CA TRP A 99 15.44 18.41 18.72
C TRP A 99 16.76 18.92 19.27
N SER A 100 16.73 20.06 19.95
CA SER A 100 17.89 20.62 20.63
C SER A 100 17.53 21.10 22.03
N ARG A 101 18.51 21.11 22.95
CA ARG A 101 18.32 21.53 24.36
C ARG A 101 17.92 22.99 24.47
N THR A 102 18.43 23.84 23.58
CA THR A 102 18.15 25.28 23.48
C THR A 102 17.90 25.65 22.02
N PRO A 103 17.19 26.76 21.73
CA PRO A 103 16.96 27.19 20.36
C PRO A 103 18.24 27.25 19.53
N LYS A 104 18.27 26.55 18.40
CA LYS A 104 19.47 26.40 17.57
C LYS A 104 19.10 26.20 16.09
N LYS A 105 19.89 26.81 15.21
CA LYS A 105 19.84 26.49 13.77
C LYS A 105 20.87 25.41 13.46
N ILE A 106 20.45 24.38 12.74
CA ILE A 106 21.31 23.30 12.28
C ILE A 106 21.20 23.06 10.78
N VAL A 107 22.22 22.37 10.26
CA VAL A 107 22.30 21.94 8.87
C VAL A 107 22.46 20.43 8.82
N LEU A 108 21.59 19.76 8.08
CA LEU A 108 21.64 18.32 7.84
C LEU A 108 22.09 18.07 6.40
N GLU A 109 23.08 17.22 6.22
CA GLU A 109 23.51 16.70 4.92
C GLU A 109 23.04 15.23 4.82
N PHE A 110 22.17 14.91 3.85
CA PHE A 110 21.72 13.53 3.64
C PHE A 110 22.75 12.73 2.87
N ASN A 111 23.07 11.55 3.36
CA ASN A 111 24.03 10.63 2.77
C ASN A 111 23.38 9.27 2.49
N TYR A 112 23.54 8.80 1.26
CA TYR A 112 23.02 7.53 0.76
C TYR A 112 24.17 6.64 0.28
N PRO A 113 23.97 5.31 0.15
CA PRO A 113 24.95 4.45 -0.48
C PRO A 113 25.22 4.87 -1.93
N GLU A 114 26.38 4.50 -2.44
CA GLU A 114 26.76 4.76 -3.83
C GLU A 114 25.69 4.29 -4.81
N GLY A 115 25.40 5.10 -5.84
CA GLY A 115 24.36 4.84 -6.83
C GLY A 115 22.93 5.27 -6.43
N TYR A 116 22.70 5.69 -5.20
CA TYR A 116 21.38 6.19 -4.76
C TYR A 116 21.38 7.70 -4.56
N LYS A 117 20.24 8.32 -4.92
CA LYS A 117 20.03 9.78 -4.82
C LYS A 117 18.83 10.06 -3.94
N HIS A 118 18.78 11.27 -3.38
CA HIS A 118 17.61 11.79 -2.67
C HIS A 118 16.40 11.80 -3.61
N ARG A 119 15.23 11.39 -3.09
CA ARG A 119 13.98 11.34 -3.88
C ARG A 119 12.92 12.32 -3.37
N TYR A 120 12.75 12.41 -2.06
CA TYR A 120 11.58 13.08 -1.48
C TYR A 120 11.93 14.44 -0.90
N ILE A 121 11.24 15.49 -1.29
CA ILE A 121 11.31 16.79 -0.61
C ILE A 121 10.96 16.60 0.86
N PRO A 122 11.83 17.01 1.81
CA PRO A 122 11.59 16.78 3.22
C PRO A 122 10.29 17.41 3.69
N LYS A 123 9.54 16.66 4.49
CA LYS A 123 8.36 17.12 5.21
C LYS A 123 8.68 17.15 6.70
N ILE A 124 8.16 18.14 7.38
CA ILE A 124 8.41 18.39 8.79
C ILE A 124 7.09 18.35 9.53
N LEU A 125 6.95 17.45 10.50
CA LEU A 125 5.84 17.44 11.43
C LEU A 125 6.23 18.25 12.67
N SER A 126 5.52 19.36 12.88
CA SER A 126 5.65 20.20 14.07
C SER A 126 4.27 20.60 14.54
N ASP A 127 4.02 20.52 15.84
CA ASP A 127 2.74 20.87 16.47
C ASP A 127 1.51 20.22 15.77
N GLY A 128 1.66 18.95 15.36
CA GLY A 128 0.62 18.15 14.72
C GLY A 128 0.34 18.49 13.24
N LYS A 129 1.14 19.35 12.61
CA LYS A 129 0.97 19.75 11.21
C LYS A 129 2.19 19.36 10.36
N TRP A 130 1.93 18.77 9.19
CA TRP A 130 2.94 18.53 8.18
C TRP A 130 3.17 19.77 7.32
N LEU A 131 4.44 20.17 7.20
CA LEU A 131 4.91 21.27 6.35
C LEU A 131 5.91 20.72 5.33
N ILE A 132 5.77 21.10 4.06
CA ILE A 132 6.73 20.75 3.01
C ILE A 132 7.87 21.77 3.06
N SER A 133 9.12 21.30 3.05
CA SER A 133 10.30 22.19 2.98
C SER A 133 10.33 22.94 1.65
N ASP A 134 10.62 24.24 1.73
CA ASP A 134 10.78 25.12 0.57
C ASP A 134 12.25 25.16 0.09
N SER A 135 12.49 25.88 -1.00
CA SER A 135 13.83 26.05 -1.58
C SER A 135 14.82 26.85 -0.71
N THR A 136 14.36 27.51 0.34
CA THR A 136 15.23 28.21 1.29
C THR A 136 15.74 27.28 2.39
N SER A 137 14.94 26.29 2.77
CA SER A 137 15.24 25.31 3.80
C SER A 137 15.85 24.01 3.25
N PHE A 138 15.46 23.57 2.05
CA PHE A 138 16.00 22.35 1.42
C PHE A 138 16.59 22.66 0.03
N GLN A 139 17.84 22.24 -0.20
CA GLN A 139 18.59 22.52 -1.43
C GLN A 139 19.46 21.33 -1.85
N GLU A 140 19.56 21.11 -3.17
CA GLU A 140 20.61 20.29 -3.77
C GLU A 140 21.77 21.19 -4.21
N LEU A 141 22.94 21.01 -3.61
CA LEU A 141 24.15 21.77 -3.86
C LEU A 141 25.33 20.84 -4.11
N ASN A 142 25.91 20.87 -5.30
CA ASN A 142 27.09 20.03 -5.64
C ASN A 142 26.87 18.53 -5.33
N ASN A 143 25.71 17.97 -5.73
CA ASN A 143 25.29 16.59 -5.45
C ASN A 143 25.11 16.28 -3.94
N LYS A 144 24.98 17.28 -3.09
CA LYS A 144 24.66 17.15 -1.68
C LYS A 144 23.24 17.65 -1.42
N TYR A 145 22.51 16.93 -0.59
CA TYR A 145 21.14 17.26 -0.20
C TYR A 145 21.16 17.86 1.20
N ILE A 146 20.88 19.16 1.28
CA ILE A 146 21.08 19.96 2.49
C ILE A 146 19.73 20.46 2.99
N LEU A 147 19.42 20.17 4.26
CA LEU A 147 18.25 20.67 4.97
C LEU A 147 18.69 21.58 6.13
N LYS A 148 18.15 22.78 6.18
CA LYS A 148 18.35 23.75 7.27
C LYS A 148 17.15 23.72 8.20
N LEU A 149 17.35 23.58 9.49
CA LEU A 149 16.29 23.51 10.49
C LEU A 149 16.54 24.50 11.62
N SER A 150 15.44 25.06 12.15
CA SER A 150 15.43 25.75 13.44
C SER A 150 14.82 24.80 14.47
N LEU A 151 15.59 24.46 15.49
CA LEU A 151 15.20 23.51 16.54
C LEU A 151 15.02 24.23 17.87
N ASP A 152 14.22 23.62 18.73
CA ASP A 152 14.11 23.94 20.15
C ASP A 152 14.03 22.64 20.97
N ASN A 153 13.51 22.68 22.18
CA ASN A 153 13.39 21.52 23.07
C ASN A 153 12.19 20.59 22.75
N LYS A 154 11.38 20.96 21.76
CA LYS A 154 10.30 20.09 21.27
C LYS A 154 10.79 19.28 20.07
N PRO A 155 10.67 17.94 20.10
CA PRO A 155 10.98 17.12 18.95
C PRO A 155 10.10 17.46 17.75
N ILE A 156 10.71 17.57 16.58
CA ILE A 156 10.04 17.61 15.29
C ILE A 156 10.39 16.34 14.52
N ILE A 157 9.49 15.88 13.64
CA ILE A 157 9.78 14.75 12.75
C ILE A 157 10.15 15.29 11.38
N VAL A 158 11.28 14.84 10.86
CA VAL A 158 11.71 15.04 9.46
C VAL A 158 11.49 13.75 8.71
N SER A 159 10.70 13.79 7.63
CA SER A 159 10.35 12.60 6.85
C SER A 159 10.29 12.86 5.36
N GLY A 160 10.55 11.83 4.55
CA GLY A 160 10.39 11.88 3.09
C GLY A 160 8.93 11.99 2.64
N GLN A 161 8.01 11.36 3.37
CA GLN A 161 6.56 11.45 3.18
C GLN A 161 5.88 11.48 4.55
N GLU A 162 4.61 11.87 4.61
CA GLU A 162 3.85 11.87 5.85
C GLU A 162 3.82 10.46 6.47
N LEU A 163 4.01 10.35 7.78
CA LEU A 163 3.97 9.06 8.47
C LEU A 163 2.56 8.48 8.43
N ASN A 164 2.46 7.28 7.88
CA ASN A 164 1.25 6.46 7.85
C ASN A 164 1.64 5.02 8.17
N ASN A 165 2.07 4.78 9.42
CA ASN A 165 2.39 3.44 9.93
C ASN A 165 1.12 2.58 10.10
N SER A 166 1.28 1.32 10.49
CA SER A 166 0.15 0.39 10.60
C SER A 166 -0.92 0.85 11.61
N GLU A 167 -0.53 1.51 12.70
CA GLU A 167 -1.45 2.02 13.71
C GLU A 167 -2.31 3.16 13.14
N ILE A 168 -1.69 4.12 12.46
CA ILE A 168 -2.37 5.25 11.82
C ILE A 168 -3.33 4.75 10.72
N VAL A 169 -2.87 3.79 9.89
CA VAL A 169 -3.71 3.21 8.83
C VAL A 169 -4.94 2.53 9.43
N TYR A 170 -4.76 1.68 10.44
CA TYR A 170 -5.88 0.93 11.01
C TYR A 170 -6.82 1.81 11.86
N SER A 171 -6.30 2.85 12.51
CA SER A 171 -7.12 3.86 13.18
C SER A 171 -8.02 4.58 12.18
N TRP A 172 -7.47 5.02 11.05
CA TRP A 172 -8.27 5.64 9.99
C TRP A 172 -9.34 4.69 9.41
N VAL A 173 -9.00 3.39 9.23
CA VAL A 173 -10.00 2.43 8.75
C VAL A 173 -11.16 2.34 9.73
N ASN A 174 -10.88 2.20 11.04
CA ASN A 174 -11.92 2.14 12.04
C ASN A 174 -12.81 3.40 12.04
N GLU A 175 -12.21 4.58 11.83
CA GLU A 175 -12.95 5.84 11.73
C GLU A 175 -13.87 5.88 10.49
N VAL A 176 -13.38 5.49 9.32
CA VAL A 176 -14.15 5.60 8.07
C VAL A 176 -15.30 4.59 7.97
N ILE A 177 -15.19 3.45 8.68
CA ILE A 177 -16.23 2.40 8.69
C ILE A 177 -17.20 2.52 9.88
N ASP A 178 -16.95 3.42 10.81
CA ASP A 178 -17.81 3.64 11.99
C ASP A 178 -19.25 3.90 11.56
N GLY A 179 -20.20 3.20 12.21
CA GLY A 179 -21.62 3.24 11.86
C GLY A 179 -22.04 2.47 10.59
N LYS A 180 -21.11 1.72 9.95
CA LYS A 180 -21.35 0.98 8.69
C LYS A 180 -21.22 -0.55 8.85
N GLU A 181 -21.25 -1.05 10.08
CA GLU A 181 -20.99 -2.46 10.42
C GLU A 181 -22.01 -3.42 9.81
N ASN A 182 -23.17 -2.91 9.40
CA ASN A 182 -24.23 -3.69 8.72
C ASN A 182 -23.86 -4.12 7.31
N TYR A 183 -22.88 -3.47 6.65
CA TYR A 183 -22.40 -3.82 5.31
C TYR A 183 -20.89 -3.74 5.13
N VAL A 184 -20.14 -3.29 6.14
CA VAL A 184 -18.68 -3.22 6.12
C VAL A 184 -18.11 -4.04 7.26
N SER A 185 -17.10 -4.85 6.99
CA SER A 185 -16.33 -5.53 8.02
C SER A 185 -14.83 -5.30 7.82
N PHE A 186 -14.08 -5.15 8.93
CA PHE A 186 -12.63 -5.02 8.93
C PHE A 186 -12.01 -6.24 9.60
N ASN A 187 -11.58 -7.19 8.78
CA ASN A 187 -11.26 -8.53 9.21
C ASN A 187 -9.75 -8.81 9.17
N LYS A 188 -9.24 -9.44 10.22
CA LYS A 188 -7.92 -10.03 10.20
C LYS A 188 -7.96 -11.34 9.43
N ILE A 189 -7.29 -11.38 8.27
CA ILE A 189 -7.24 -12.55 7.40
C ILE A 189 -5.94 -13.34 7.52
N GLY A 190 -4.94 -12.78 8.19
CA GLY A 190 -3.65 -13.44 8.37
C GLY A 190 -2.69 -12.65 9.25
N LYS A 191 -1.41 -12.96 9.06
CA LYS A 191 -0.29 -12.25 9.69
C LYS A 191 0.84 -12.10 8.68
N SER A 192 1.51 -10.94 8.71
CA SER A 192 2.75 -10.68 7.99
C SER A 192 3.88 -11.62 8.44
N LYS A 193 5.05 -11.49 7.82
CA LYS A 193 6.23 -12.28 8.20
C LYS A 193 6.64 -12.05 9.66
N LEU A 194 6.59 -10.80 10.16
CA LEU A 194 6.88 -10.45 11.55
C LEU A 194 5.65 -10.52 12.47
N LYS A 195 4.60 -11.22 12.03
CA LYS A 195 3.37 -11.52 12.79
C LYS A 195 2.45 -10.32 13.06
N ARG A 196 2.60 -9.19 12.36
CA ARG A 196 1.64 -8.10 12.40
C ARG A 196 0.30 -8.55 11.81
N PRO A 197 -0.83 -8.01 12.29
CA PRO A 197 -2.13 -8.29 11.68
C PRO A 197 -2.12 -7.95 10.19
N PHE A 198 -2.70 -8.84 9.36
CA PHE A 198 -2.94 -8.56 7.96
C PHE A 198 -4.43 -8.48 7.74
N MET A 199 -4.90 -7.33 7.28
CA MET A 199 -6.31 -6.93 7.37
C MET A 199 -6.91 -6.70 5.99
N VAL A 200 -8.23 -6.91 5.87
CA VAL A 200 -9.04 -6.56 4.71
C VAL A 200 -10.29 -5.82 5.16
N ILE A 201 -10.72 -4.83 4.40
CA ILE A 201 -12.03 -4.20 4.48
C ILE A 201 -12.90 -4.90 3.44
N ASP A 202 -13.96 -5.54 3.89
CA ASP A 202 -14.92 -6.26 3.06
C ASP A 202 -16.24 -5.52 3.08
N ILE A 203 -16.66 -4.98 1.94
CA ILE A 203 -17.82 -4.10 1.78
C ILE A 203 -18.83 -4.83 0.91
N ASN A 204 -20.00 -5.16 1.49
CA ASN A 204 -21.05 -5.87 0.80
C ASN A 204 -22.44 -5.50 1.35
N LYS A 205 -23.28 -4.84 0.56
CA LYS A 205 -24.70 -4.65 0.89
C LYS A 205 -25.52 -5.84 0.37
N GLY A 206 -26.41 -6.41 1.17
CA GLY A 206 -27.30 -7.50 0.78
C GLY A 206 -26.60 -8.85 0.51
N ASN A 207 -27.16 -9.66 -0.39
CA ASN A 207 -26.66 -11.00 -0.68
C ASN A 207 -25.33 -10.95 -1.45
N PRO A 208 -24.23 -11.54 -0.95
CA PRO A 208 -22.92 -11.52 -1.63
C PRO A 208 -22.84 -12.47 -2.83
N ARG A 209 -23.82 -13.37 -3.00
CA ARG A 209 -23.77 -14.41 -4.03
C ARG A 209 -23.87 -13.81 -5.44
N GLU A 210 -22.98 -14.23 -6.31
CA GLU A 210 -22.87 -13.83 -7.72
C GLU A 210 -22.59 -12.34 -7.97
N LYS A 211 -22.31 -11.56 -6.90
CA LYS A 211 -21.91 -10.15 -7.06
C LYS A 211 -20.51 -10.07 -7.68
N PRO A 212 -20.33 -9.26 -8.72
CA PRO A 212 -19.00 -8.94 -9.21
C PRO A 212 -18.17 -8.24 -8.12
N VAL A 213 -16.87 -8.57 -8.09
CA VAL A 213 -15.95 -8.09 -7.05
C VAL A 213 -14.98 -7.07 -7.62
N VAL A 214 -14.83 -5.96 -6.91
CA VAL A 214 -13.77 -4.97 -7.10
C VAL A 214 -12.72 -5.16 -6.02
N VAL A 215 -11.45 -5.19 -6.40
CA VAL A 215 -10.31 -5.29 -5.47
C VAL A 215 -9.51 -4.01 -5.49
N LEU A 216 -9.30 -3.42 -4.31
CA LEU A 216 -8.46 -2.25 -4.10
C LEU A 216 -7.29 -2.61 -3.20
N ILE A 217 -6.07 -2.38 -3.65
CA ILE A 217 -4.87 -2.63 -2.87
C ILE A 217 -3.98 -1.40 -2.82
N THR A 218 -3.22 -1.23 -1.75
CA THR A 218 -2.25 -0.14 -1.62
C THR A 218 -1.12 -0.50 -0.67
N ARG A 219 -0.07 0.29 -0.65
CA ARG A 219 1.09 0.16 0.25
C ARG A 219 1.81 -1.19 0.12
N GLN A 220 1.95 -1.70 -1.12
CA GLN A 220 2.92 -2.77 -1.40
C GLN A 220 4.34 -2.26 -1.14
N HIS A 221 4.60 -0.99 -1.45
CA HIS A 221 5.87 -0.32 -1.17
C HIS A 221 5.69 0.71 -0.03
N PRO A 222 6.52 0.62 1.01
CA PRO A 222 6.36 1.41 2.24
C PRO A 222 6.28 2.93 2.09
N PRO A 223 7.10 3.62 1.24
CA PRO A 223 7.11 5.08 1.18
C PRO A 223 6.06 5.68 0.24
N GLU A 224 5.26 4.86 -0.44
CA GLU A 224 4.30 5.33 -1.44
C GLU A 224 3.01 5.85 -0.79
N VAL A 225 3.14 7.02 -0.14
CA VAL A 225 2.08 7.62 0.68
C VAL A 225 1.05 8.36 -0.18
N THR A 226 1.44 9.00 -1.28
CA THR A 226 0.48 9.75 -2.11
C THR A 226 -0.56 8.86 -2.76
N GLY A 227 -0.17 7.65 -3.20
CA GLY A 227 -1.11 6.62 -3.65
C GLY A 227 -2.05 6.16 -2.54
N TYR A 228 -1.54 5.99 -1.32
CA TYR A 228 -2.39 5.68 -0.17
C TYR A 228 -3.38 6.82 0.16
N LEU A 229 -2.99 8.08 0.02
CA LEU A 229 -3.91 9.21 0.22
C LEU A 229 -5.02 9.24 -0.84
N ALA A 230 -4.70 8.91 -2.10
CA ALA A 230 -5.71 8.74 -3.14
C ALA A 230 -6.63 7.55 -2.84
N PHE A 231 -6.09 6.40 -2.40
CA PHE A 231 -6.89 5.26 -1.92
C PHE A 231 -7.82 5.64 -0.79
N LYS A 232 -7.37 6.44 0.19
CA LYS A 232 -8.23 6.95 1.28
C LYS A 232 -9.44 7.71 0.75
N SER A 233 -9.20 8.67 -0.14
CA SER A 233 -10.27 9.48 -0.74
C SER A 233 -11.21 8.62 -1.58
N TYR A 234 -10.66 7.70 -2.37
CA TYR A 234 -11.41 6.75 -3.20
C TYR A 234 -12.34 5.87 -2.35
N LEU A 235 -11.80 5.25 -1.30
CA LEU A 235 -12.58 4.37 -0.42
C LEU A 235 -13.62 5.15 0.39
N SER A 236 -13.27 6.33 0.90
CA SER A 236 -14.23 7.19 1.61
C SER A 236 -15.41 7.58 0.70
N THR A 237 -15.17 7.80 -0.60
CA THR A 237 -16.22 8.11 -1.58
C THR A 237 -17.13 6.91 -1.85
N ILE A 238 -16.58 5.68 -1.89
CA ILE A 238 -17.42 4.46 -1.97
C ILE A 238 -18.30 4.29 -0.72
N LEU A 239 -17.85 4.82 0.43
CA LEU A 239 -18.53 4.69 1.72
C LEU A 239 -19.31 5.94 2.14
N ASP A 240 -19.57 6.89 1.24
CA ASP A 240 -20.20 8.18 1.55
C ASP A 240 -21.74 8.12 1.72
N GLU A 241 -22.33 6.93 1.53
CA GLU A 241 -23.76 6.64 1.66
C GLU A 241 -24.67 7.45 0.73
N SER A 242 -24.09 8.05 -0.33
CA SER A 242 -24.87 8.66 -1.41
C SER A 242 -25.74 7.63 -2.15
N ASP A 243 -26.72 8.10 -2.91
CA ASP A 243 -27.55 7.23 -3.78
C ASP A 243 -26.69 6.43 -4.78
N LEU A 244 -25.63 7.07 -5.32
CA LEU A 244 -24.69 6.44 -6.23
C LEU A 244 -23.89 5.31 -5.54
N SER A 245 -23.32 5.59 -4.36
CA SER A 245 -22.59 4.62 -3.55
C SER A 245 -23.51 3.46 -3.16
N SER A 246 -24.73 3.76 -2.72
CA SER A 246 -25.72 2.75 -2.33
C SER A 246 -26.09 1.85 -3.51
N ALA A 247 -26.41 2.41 -4.69
CA ALA A 247 -26.72 1.66 -5.89
C ALA A 247 -25.53 0.80 -6.35
N PHE A 248 -24.32 1.31 -6.24
CA PHE A 248 -23.10 0.58 -6.58
C PHE A 248 -22.90 -0.62 -5.63
N LEU A 249 -22.99 -0.43 -4.33
CA LEU A 249 -22.77 -1.49 -3.34
C LEU A 249 -23.90 -2.55 -3.32
N GLU A 250 -25.09 -2.23 -3.81
CA GLU A 250 -26.13 -3.25 -4.07
C GLU A 250 -25.72 -4.22 -5.19
N LYS A 251 -25.02 -3.75 -6.24
CA LYS A 251 -24.60 -4.57 -7.39
C LYS A 251 -23.21 -5.18 -7.23
N PHE A 252 -22.28 -4.50 -6.54
CA PHE A 252 -20.87 -4.90 -6.45
C PHE A 252 -20.43 -5.11 -5.01
N ARG A 253 -19.47 -6.01 -4.82
CA ARG A 253 -18.74 -6.20 -3.56
C ARG A 253 -17.34 -5.60 -3.70
N VAL A 254 -16.83 -4.93 -2.67
CA VAL A 254 -15.48 -4.36 -2.67
C VAL A 254 -14.63 -5.02 -1.61
N LEU A 255 -13.46 -5.50 -2.00
CA LEU A 255 -12.42 -6.00 -1.10
C LEU A 255 -11.24 -5.02 -1.13
N ALA A 256 -11.02 -4.29 -0.04
CA ALA A 256 -9.96 -3.30 0.05
C ALA A 256 -8.88 -3.71 1.05
N PHE A 257 -7.61 -3.71 0.59
CA PHE A 257 -6.43 -4.06 1.39
C PHE A 257 -5.63 -2.78 1.66
N PRO A 258 -5.86 -2.12 2.81
CA PRO A 258 -5.33 -0.77 3.06
C PRO A 258 -3.82 -0.74 3.34
N LEU A 259 -3.21 -1.90 3.61
CA LEU A 259 -1.80 -2.00 3.98
C LEU A 259 -1.23 -3.37 3.60
N MET A 260 -0.72 -3.47 2.36
CA MET A 260 -0.17 -4.73 1.84
C MET A 260 1.17 -5.11 2.50
N ASN A 261 1.95 -4.14 2.97
CA ASN A 261 3.28 -4.35 3.55
C ASN A 261 3.41 -3.76 4.96
N PRO A 262 2.67 -4.29 5.96
CA PRO A 262 2.70 -3.74 7.31
C PRO A 262 4.08 -3.78 7.96
N ASP A 263 4.87 -4.82 7.69
CA ASP A 263 6.23 -4.94 8.24
C ASP A 263 7.16 -3.89 7.66
N GLY A 264 7.19 -3.74 6.33
CA GLY A 264 8.05 -2.77 5.67
C GLY A 264 7.70 -1.33 6.03
N VAL A 265 6.39 -1.03 6.14
CA VAL A 265 5.92 0.30 6.55
C VAL A 265 6.37 0.63 7.98
N ASP A 266 6.19 -0.27 8.94
CA ASP A 266 6.56 -0.03 10.33
C ASP A 266 8.08 -0.03 10.57
N LEU A 267 8.85 -0.68 9.68
CA LEU A 267 10.31 -0.68 9.71
C LEU A 267 10.94 0.48 8.91
N GLY A 268 10.14 1.29 8.23
CA GLY A 268 10.61 2.39 7.40
C GLY A 268 11.44 1.93 6.19
N HIS A 269 11.05 0.81 5.58
CA HIS A 269 11.74 0.26 4.41
C HIS A 269 11.59 1.18 3.18
N TRP A 270 12.53 1.07 2.23
CA TRP A 270 12.48 1.80 0.98
C TRP A 270 11.48 1.18 -0.02
N ARG A 271 11.35 -0.16 -0.01
CA ARG A 271 10.51 -0.86 -0.99
C ARG A 271 10.05 -2.24 -0.54
N HIS A 272 10.95 -3.06 -0.01
CA HIS A 272 10.71 -4.48 0.21
C HIS A 272 9.96 -4.76 1.52
N ASN A 273 9.32 -5.93 1.59
CA ASN A 273 8.74 -6.44 2.82
C ASN A 273 9.81 -7.00 3.77
N ALA A 274 9.42 -7.55 4.91
CA ALA A 274 10.35 -8.22 5.83
C ALA A 274 10.95 -9.52 5.26
N GLY A 275 10.45 -10.00 4.14
CA GLY A 275 11.05 -11.07 3.34
C GLY A 275 12.19 -10.61 2.44
N GLY A 276 12.45 -9.31 2.36
CA GLY A 276 13.45 -8.71 1.47
C GLY A 276 13.05 -8.75 0.00
N ILE A 277 11.74 -8.71 -0.28
CA ILE A 277 11.15 -8.90 -1.60
C ILE A 277 10.20 -7.76 -1.93
N ASP A 278 10.25 -7.30 -3.17
CA ASP A 278 9.24 -6.45 -3.78
C ASP A 278 7.93 -7.24 -3.91
N LEU A 279 6.90 -6.86 -3.16
CA LEU A 279 5.61 -7.55 -3.18
C LEU A 279 4.96 -7.50 -4.57
N ASN A 280 5.17 -6.40 -5.32
CA ASN A 280 4.67 -6.28 -6.69
C ASN A 280 5.53 -7.03 -7.72
N ARG A 281 6.19 -8.11 -7.29
CA ARG A 281 6.89 -9.11 -8.11
C ARG A 281 6.51 -10.54 -7.71
N ASP A 282 5.62 -10.72 -6.71
CA ASP A 282 5.28 -12.05 -6.17
C ASP A 282 3.89 -12.56 -6.62
N TRP A 283 3.22 -11.86 -7.54
CA TRP A 283 1.85 -12.17 -8.00
C TRP A 283 1.74 -13.42 -8.92
N SER A 284 2.75 -14.29 -8.88
CA SER A 284 2.76 -15.59 -9.54
C SER A 284 3.16 -16.70 -8.58
N ALA A 285 4.27 -16.52 -7.88
CA ALA A 285 4.85 -17.55 -7.03
C ALA A 285 4.21 -17.64 -5.64
N TYR A 286 3.62 -16.54 -5.16
CA TYR A 286 2.96 -16.41 -3.85
C TYR A 286 3.86 -16.86 -2.70
N ASN A 287 5.16 -16.57 -2.78
CA ASN A 287 6.15 -16.93 -1.76
C ASN A 287 6.06 -16.05 -0.52
N GLN A 288 5.59 -14.80 -0.70
CA GLN A 288 5.44 -13.84 0.38
C GLN A 288 4.07 -13.99 1.04
N LYS A 289 4.06 -14.01 2.38
CA LYS A 289 2.83 -14.25 3.15
C LYS A 289 1.72 -13.27 2.83
N GLU A 290 2.09 -12.01 2.63
CA GLU A 290 1.17 -10.92 2.34
C GLU A 290 0.44 -11.18 1.02
N ILE A 291 1.17 -11.51 -0.05
CA ILE A 291 0.59 -11.82 -1.36
C ILE A 291 -0.22 -13.12 -1.29
N LYS A 292 0.36 -14.19 -0.70
CA LYS A 292 -0.36 -15.46 -0.56
C LYS A 292 -1.68 -15.30 0.17
N THR A 293 -1.68 -14.58 1.29
CA THR A 293 -2.90 -14.35 2.10
C THR A 293 -3.95 -13.57 1.32
N THR A 294 -3.53 -12.54 0.57
CA THR A 294 -4.42 -11.74 -0.29
C THR A 294 -5.05 -12.60 -1.38
N VAL A 295 -4.24 -13.34 -2.12
CA VAL A 295 -4.68 -14.19 -3.22
C VAL A 295 -5.60 -15.31 -2.73
N ASP A 296 -5.24 -15.99 -1.63
CA ASP A 296 -6.07 -17.02 -1.02
C ASP A 296 -7.42 -16.48 -0.56
N PHE A 297 -7.45 -15.29 0.07
CA PHE A 297 -8.69 -14.65 0.53
C PHE A 297 -9.60 -14.26 -0.64
N ILE A 298 -9.05 -13.62 -1.68
CA ILE A 298 -9.80 -13.27 -2.89
C ILE A 298 -10.37 -14.54 -3.53
N SER A 299 -9.52 -15.54 -3.80
CA SER A 299 -9.93 -16.79 -4.46
C SER A 299 -11.02 -17.54 -3.68
N LYS A 300 -10.89 -17.57 -2.35
CA LYS A 300 -11.89 -18.16 -1.46
C LYS A 300 -13.21 -17.41 -1.56
N THR A 301 -13.17 -16.08 -1.47
CA THR A 301 -14.36 -15.21 -1.54
C THR A 301 -15.11 -15.39 -2.87
N LEU A 302 -14.39 -15.39 -3.98
CA LEU A 302 -14.99 -15.61 -5.31
C LEU A 302 -15.65 -16.97 -5.43
N LYS A 303 -14.96 -18.03 -4.99
CA LYS A 303 -15.48 -19.43 -5.04
C LYS A 303 -16.72 -19.61 -4.17
N GLU A 304 -16.68 -19.16 -2.92
CA GLU A 304 -17.79 -19.34 -1.97
C GLU A 304 -19.05 -18.62 -2.39
N ASN A 305 -18.91 -17.52 -3.12
CA ASN A 305 -20.06 -16.71 -3.56
C ASN A 305 -20.42 -16.90 -5.04
N ASN A 306 -19.73 -17.78 -5.77
CA ASN A 306 -19.89 -17.92 -7.24
C ASN A 306 -19.74 -16.56 -7.97
N SER A 307 -18.78 -15.75 -7.52
CA SER A 307 -18.54 -14.38 -7.98
C SER A 307 -17.34 -14.30 -8.93
N GLN A 308 -17.28 -13.21 -9.68
CA GLN A 308 -16.16 -12.90 -10.57
C GLN A 308 -15.45 -11.62 -10.11
N LEU A 309 -14.13 -11.59 -10.17
CA LEU A 309 -13.36 -10.34 -10.04
C LEU A 309 -13.41 -9.62 -11.38
N VAL A 310 -13.87 -8.36 -11.39
CA VAL A 310 -14.04 -7.57 -12.60
C VAL A 310 -13.08 -6.40 -12.72
N LEU A 311 -12.62 -5.84 -11.58
CA LEU A 311 -11.70 -4.70 -11.51
C LEU A 311 -10.72 -4.88 -10.35
N GLY A 312 -9.44 -4.64 -10.62
CA GLY A 312 -8.39 -4.53 -9.61
C GLY A 312 -7.61 -3.23 -9.77
N ILE A 313 -7.54 -2.41 -8.72
CA ILE A 313 -6.78 -1.17 -8.69
C ILE A 313 -5.73 -1.27 -7.58
N ASP A 314 -4.48 -1.04 -7.95
CA ASP A 314 -3.32 -1.03 -7.09
C ASP A 314 -2.75 0.39 -7.00
N PHE A 315 -2.92 1.04 -5.84
CA PHE A 315 -2.50 2.42 -5.62
C PHE A 315 -1.04 2.49 -5.19
N HIS A 316 -0.25 3.19 -6.00
CA HIS A 316 1.19 3.38 -5.84
C HIS A 316 1.58 4.86 -5.91
N SER A 317 2.89 5.14 -5.81
CA SER A 317 3.44 6.49 -5.99
C SER A 317 4.74 6.47 -6.75
N THR A 318 4.85 7.38 -7.72
CA THR A 318 6.09 7.66 -8.45
C THR A 318 6.34 9.16 -8.55
N PHE A 319 7.16 9.62 -9.49
CA PHE A 319 7.51 11.06 -9.62
C PHE A 319 6.36 11.93 -10.13
N TYR A 320 5.40 11.36 -10.88
CA TYR A 320 4.26 12.03 -11.50
C TYR A 320 3.04 11.11 -11.54
N ASP A 321 1.86 11.67 -11.80
CA ASP A 321 0.63 10.87 -11.92
C ASP A 321 0.67 10.05 -13.21
N VAL A 322 0.43 8.72 -13.13
CA VAL A 322 0.39 7.83 -14.28
C VAL A 322 -0.43 6.57 -14.02
N PHE A 323 -1.12 6.09 -15.02
CA PHE A 323 -1.82 4.80 -15.01
C PHE A 323 -1.03 3.77 -15.81
N TYR A 324 -0.52 2.73 -15.16
CA TYR A 324 -0.03 1.56 -15.88
C TYR A 324 -1.16 0.57 -16.04
N THR A 325 -1.55 0.31 -17.28
CA THR A 325 -2.65 -0.59 -17.64
C THR A 325 -2.15 -1.76 -18.47
N ASN A 326 -3.04 -2.76 -18.70
CA ASN A 326 -2.74 -3.83 -19.64
C ASN A 326 -3.14 -3.39 -21.06
N GLU A 327 -2.30 -3.72 -22.06
CA GLU A 327 -2.65 -3.53 -23.48
C GLU A 327 -3.86 -4.35 -23.89
N GLU A 328 -3.95 -5.58 -23.37
CA GLU A 328 -5.08 -6.47 -23.63
C GLU A 328 -6.31 -6.03 -22.82
N ARG A 329 -7.33 -5.52 -23.51
CA ARG A 329 -8.60 -5.05 -22.93
C ARG A 329 -9.79 -5.86 -23.39
N ALA A 330 -9.77 -6.34 -24.66
CA ALA A 330 -10.89 -7.00 -25.30
C ALA A 330 -11.33 -8.29 -24.59
N SER A 331 -10.40 -9.00 -23.96
CA SER A 331 -10.68 -10.23 -23.22
C SER A 331 -11.14 -10.01 -21.78
N THR A 332 -11.18 -8.75 -21.32
CA THR A 332 -11.63 -8.44 -19.96
C THR A 332 -13.15 -8.43 -19.84
N SER A 333 -13.67 -8.56 -18.63
CA SER A 333 -15.12 -8.47 -18.36
C SER A 333 -15.71 -7.08 -18.65
N MET A 334 -14.87 -6.04 -18.76
CA MET A 334 -15.27 -4.65 -19.03
C MET A 334 -14.32 -3.99 -20.03
N PRO A 335 -14.36 -4.37 -21.34
CA PRO A 335 -13.36 -3.95 -22.32
C PRO A 335 -13.30 -2.44 -22.58
N TYR A 336 -14.41 -1.72 -22.37
CA TYR A 336 -14.50 -0.26 -22.58
C TYR A 336 -14.34 0.56 -21.29
N PHE A 337 -14.10 -0.09 -20.16
CA PHE A 337 -14.05 0.58 -18.85
C PHE A 337 -12.99 1.68 -18.80
N LEU A 338 -11.76 1.38 -19.22
CA LEU A 338 -10.65 2.33 -19.15
C LEU A 338 -10.90 3.57 -20.00
N ASP A 339 -11.35 3.40 -21.23
CA ASP A 339 -11.59 4.53 -22.15
C ASP A 339 -12.68 5.47 -21.59
N ASN A 340 -13.78 4.90 -21.09
CA ASN A 340 -14.84 5.67 -20.46
C ASN A 340 -14.40 6.33 -19.15
N TRP A 341 -13.58 5.61 -18.34
CA TRP A 341 -13.12 6.11 -17.06
C TRP A 341 -12.15 7.26 -17.23
N PHE A 342 -11.19 7.15 -18.13
CA PHE A 342 -10.20 8.20 -18.41
C PHE A 342 -10.87 9.44 -19.00
N SER A 343 -11.77 9.31 -19.95
CA SER A 343 -12.57 10.44 -20.46
C SER A 343 -13.34 11.14 -19.34
N SER A 344 -13.96 10.36 -18.45
CA SER A 344 -14.69 10.93 -17.31
C SER A 344 -13.75 11.64 -16.30
N LEU A 345 -12.53 11.17 -16.10
CA LEU A 345 -11.56 11.85 -15.23
C LEU A 345 -11.14 13.20 -15.82
N GLU A 346 -10.87 13.27 -17.12
CA GLU A 346 -10.51 14.51 -17.82
C GLU A 346 -11.64 15.53 -17.82
N GLU A 347 -12.89 15.06 -17.93
CA GLU A 347 -14.07 15.93 -17.86
C GLU A 347 -14.34 16.50 -16.46
N ASN A 348 -14.14 15.70 -15.40
CA ASN A 348 -14.57 16.06 -14.05
C ASN A 348 -13.46 16.62 -13.15
N ILE A 349 -12.18 16.43 -13.52
CA ILE A 349 -11.05 16.96 -12.75
C ILE A 349 -10.43 18.15 -13.49
N PRO A 350 -10.53 19.38 -12.98
CA PRO A 350 -10.00 20.56 -13.65
C PRO A 350 -8.52 20.43 -14.02
N ASN A 351 -8.18 20.70 -15.28
CA ASN A 351 -6.80 20.63 -15.80
C ASN A 351 -6.13 19.26 -15.51
N TYR A 352 -6.86 18.17 -15.65
CA TYR A 352 -6.34 16.82 -15.54
C TYR A 352 -6.22 16.23 -16.93
N GLU A 353 -5.04 15.80 -17.27
CA GLU A 353 -4.72 15.05 -18.48
C GLU A 353 -4.28 13.66 -18.04
N VAL A 354 -4.96 12.63 -18.56
CA VAL A 354 -4.66 11.26 -18.20
C VAL A 354 -3.38 10.80 -18.89
N ASN A 355 -2.38 10.46 -18.07
CA ASN A 355 -1.15 9.85 -18.55
C ASN A 355 -1.28 8.33 -18.43
N GLU A 356 -1.69 7.68 -19.50
CA GLU A 356 -1.78 6.22 -19.54
C GLU A 356 -0.54 5.61 -20.20
N GLN A 357 -0.01 4.52 -19.59
CA GLN A 357 1.11 3.73 -20.08
C GLN A 357 0.69 2.26 -20.18
N PRO A 358 0.02 1.86 -21.29
CA PRO A 358 -0.37 0.47 -21.49
C PRO A 358 0.86 -0.40 -21.79
N SER A 359 0.85 -1.63 -21.27
CA SER A 359 1.95 -2.56 -21.52
C SER A 359 1.55 -4.01 -21.26
N VAL A 360 2.18 -4.95 -21.96
CA VAL A 360 2.12 -6.37 -21.59
C VAL A 360 2.82 -6.57 -20.25
N SER A 361 2.17 -7.20 -19.30
CA SER A 361 2.78 -7.54 -18.02
C SER A 361 3.67 -8.77 -18.16
N LYS A 362 4.96 -8.56 -18.49
CA LYS A 362 5.94 -9.65 -18.61
C LYS A 362 6.34 -10.20 -17.25
N GLN A 363 6.45 -9.36 -16.23
CA GLN A 363 6.75 -9.72 -14.85
C GLN A 363 5.48 -9.92 -14.02
N PRO A 364 5.55 -10.71 -12.91
CA PRO A 364 4.40 -11.04 -12.07
C PRO A 364 4.00 -9.87 -11.15
N VAL A 365 3.36 -8.87 -11.75
CA VAL A 365 2.80 -7.69 -11.10
C VAL A 365 1.28 -7.80 -10.90
N SER A 366 0.73 -7.02 -9.97
CA SER A 366 -0.69 -7.02 -9.61
C SER A 366 -1.62 -6.84 -10.80
N LYS A 367 -1.38 -5.84 -11.68
CA LYS A 367 -2.23 -5.60 -12.86
C LYS A 367 -2.26 -6.78 -13.82
N GLY A 368 -1.13 -7.45 -14.00
CA GLY A 368 -1.03 -8.65 -14.82
C GLY A 368 -1.74 -9.84 -14.20
N TRP A 369 -1.72 -9.96 -12.87
CA TRP A 369 -2.44 -11.01 -12.16
C TRP A 369 -3.96 -10.84 -12.29
N PHE A 370 -4.48 -9.62 -12.13
CA PHE A 370 -5.91 -9.35 -12.33
C PHE A 370 -6.39 -9.78 -13.73
N LEU A 371 -5.63 -9.45 -14.78
CA LEU A 371 -5.95 -9.87 -16.14
C LEU A 371 -5.81 -11.38 -16.34
N ASN A 372 -4.65 -11.95 -16.02
CA ASN A 372 -4.32 -13.31 -16.41
C ASN A 372 -5.09 -14.36 -15.60
N ALA A 373 -5.32 -14.10 -14.29
CA ALA A 373 -6.05 -15.00 -13.42
C ALA A 373 -7.57 -14.87 -13.54
N HIS A 374 -8.08 -13.65 -13.81
CA HIS A 374 -9.51 -13.36 -13.65
C HIS A 374 -10.16 -12.70 -14.87
N LYS A 375 -9.39 -12.35 -15.91
CA LYS A 375 -9.90 -11.52 -17.02
C LYS A 375 -10.52 -10.19 -16.54
N ALA A 376 -10.01 -9.70 -15.42
CA ALA A 376 -10.42 -8.43 -14.84
C ALA A 376 -9.59 -7.28 -15.41
N VAL A 377 -10.17 -6.07 -15.42
CA VAL A 377 -9.40 -4.85 -15.65
C VAL A 377 -8.38 -4.69 -14.51
N GLY A 378 -7.10 -4.62 -14.84
CA GLY A 378 -6.01 -4.47 -13.86
C GLY A 378 -5.27 -3.16 -14.07
N ILE A 379 -5.17 -2.36 -13.01
CA ILE A 379 -4.60 -1.02 -13.04
C ILE A 379 -3.57 -0.88 -11.91
N VAL A 380 -2.38 -0.35 -12.21
CA VAL A 380 -1.48 0.25 -11.23
C VAL A 380 -1.65 1.76 -11.36
N TYR A 381 -2.20 2.39 -10.33
CA TYR A 381 -2.51 3.81 -10.27
C TYR A 381 -1.44 4.53 -9.43
N GLU A 382 -0.53 5.19 -10.11
CA GLU A 382 0.57 5.93 -9.51
C GLU A 382 0.19 7.40 -9.31
N ILE A 383 0.38 7.90 -8.10
CA ILE A 383 0.23 9.33 -7.77
C ILE A 383 1.61 9.94 -7.56
N GLY A 384 1.85 11.10 -8.11
CA GLY A 384 3.13 11.82 -7.99
C GLY A 384 3.51 12.09 -6.53
N ASP A 385 4.78 11.90 -6.18
CA ASP A 385 5.30 12.09 -4.81
C ASP A 385 5.00 13.49 -4.25
N ASN A 386 4.96 14.50 -5.14
CA ASN A 386 4.77 15.90 -4.79
C ASN A 386 3.42 16.47 -5.25
N THR A 387 2.49 15.63 -5.75
CA THR A 387 1.13 16.08 -6.08
C THR A 387 0.50 16.73 -4.85
N PRO A 388 -0.07 17.95 -4.97
CA PRO A 388 -0.70 18.67 -3.86
C PRO A 388 -1.78 17.83 -3.18
N ARG A 389 -1.88 17.90 -1.85
CA ARG A 389 -2.73 16.97 -1.06
C ARG A 389 -4.23 17.17 -1.31
N ASP A 390 -4.66 18.39 -1.54
CA ASP A 390 -6.00 18.74 -1.99
C ASP A 390 -6.30 18.19 -3.40
N ARG A 391 -5.31 18.23 -4.29
CA ARG A 391 -5.40 17.63 -5.63
C ARG A 391 -5.53 16.10 -5.53
N ILE A 392 -4.76 15.43 -4.67
CA ILE A 392 -4.86 13.99 -4.44
C ILE A 392 -6.26 13.62 -3.93
N GLN A 393 -6.80 14.40 -3.01
CA GLN A 393 -8.16 14.18 -2.50
C GLN A 393 -9.21 14.29 -3.61
N LEU A 394 -9.11 15.30 -4.48
CA LEU A 394 -10.01 15.47 -5.63
C LEU A 394 -9.88 14.31 -6.60
N ILE A 395 -8.64 13.93 -6.98
CA ILE A 395 -8.36 12.82 -7.89
C ILE A 395 -8.97 11.52 -7.35
N GLY A 396 -8.72 11.18 -6.09
CA GLY A 396 -9.27 9.96 -5.48
C GLY A 396 -10.79 9.94 -5.46
N LYS A 397 -11.42 11.07 -5.12
CA LYS A 397 -12.88 11.22 -5.10
C LYS A 397 -13.49 11.05 -6.50
N GLU A 398 -13.03 11.84 -7.47
CA GLU A 398 -13.60 11.80 -8.83
C GLU A 398 -13.34 10.46 -9.52
N SER A 399 -12.19 9.82 -9.23
CA SER A 399 -11.90 8.46 -9.72
C SER A 399 -12.92 7.45 -9.21
N ALA A 400 -13.32 7.52 -7.93
CA ALA A 400 -14.34 6.63 -7.38
C ALA A 400 -15.74 6.92 -7.92
N LEU A 401 -16.13 8.20 -8.00
CA LEU A 401 -17.42 8.60 -8.55
C LEU A 401 -17.58 8.15 -10.01
N SER A 402 -16.57 8.39 -10.83
CA SER A 402 -16.55 7.99 -12.24
C SER A 402 -16.61 6.47 -12.39
N MET A 403 -15.81 5.73 -11.60
CA MET A 403 -15.84 4.26 -11.59
C MET A 403 -17.25 3.74 -11.27
N MET A 404 -17.87 4.21 -10.19
CA MET A 404 -19.20 3.75 -9.78
C MET A 404 -20.26 4.05 -10.86
N LYS A 405 -20.25 5.25 -11.45
CA LYS A 405 -21.17 5.62 -12.55
C LYS A 405 -21.03 4.70 -13.75
N ILE A 406 -19.80 4.45 -14.20
CA ILE A 406 -19.54 3.62 -15.39
C ILE A 406 -19.91 2.16 -15.15
N MET A 407 -19.62 1.62 -13.98
CA MET A 407 -19.93 0.22 -13.67
C MET A 407 -21.43 -0.03 -13.42
N LEU A 408 -22.21 1.00 -13.17
CA LEU A 408 -23.68 0.89 -13.02
C LEU A 408 -24.41 0.92 -14.35
N ASN A 409 -23.84 1.51 -15.39
CA ASN A 409 -24.36 1.61 -16.75
C ASN A 409 -24.03 0.36 -17.58
#